data_95608264b8f428606c99ec0e63cd0794
#
_entry.id   95608264b8f428606c99ec0e63cd0794
#
_cell.length_a   1.000
_cell.length_b   1.000
_cell.length_c   1.000
_cell.angle_alpha   90.00
_cell.angle_beta   90.00
_cell.angle_gamma   90.00
#
_symmetry.space_group_name_H-M   'P 1'
#
loop_
_entity.id
_entity.type
_entity.pdbx_description
1 polymer ?
#
loop_
_entity_poly.entity_id
_entity_poly.type
_entity_poly.pdbx_seq_one_letter_code
_entity_poly.pdbx_strand_id
1 'polypeptide(L)'
;MDRYKLKIQSKISTDDWLQLTATELEFNPEFFYTTNNELGDEIPFRDASAGQQATALLTVLLNQPVIPLLIDQPEDDIDNRAIDSIIRNIWNAKKKRQLVFTIHHANLVVNGDAELVICCDYRDASSQTSGVIRAEGAIEAKEIRMNLLQLWKVLRRHLNLEKINMVFNSAKI
;
A
#
# COMPACT_ATOMS: atom_id res chain seq x y z
N MET A 1 17.77 39.00 -20.75
CA MET A 1 16.55 38.74 -19.96
C MET A 1 15.76 40.01 -19.65
N ASP A 2 16.33 41.19 -19.83
CA ASP A 2 15.67 42.45 -19.41
C ASP A 2 14.75 43.13 -20.46
N ARG A 3 14.94 42.84 -21.75
CA ARG A 3 14.18 43.51 -22.82
C ARG A 3 12.69 43.11 -22.87
N TYR A 4 12.38 41.89 -22.46
CA TYR A 4 10.99 41.40 -22.39
C TYR A 4 10.26 41.89 -21.14
N LYS A 5 10.95 41.96 -19.98
CA LYS A 5 10.39 42.53 -18.75
C LYS A 5 9.96 44.00 -18.96
N LEU A 6 10.80 44.80 -19.52
CA LEU A 6 10.50 46.21 -19.80
C LEU A 6 9.32 46.39 -20.78
N LYS A 7 9.17 45.53 -21.78
CA LYS A 7 8.06 45.57 -22.73
C LYS A 7 6.72 45.14 -22.11
N ILE A 8 6.73 44.26 -21.13
CA ILE A 8 5.54 43.84 -20.38
C ILE A 8 5.12 44.97 -19.43
N GLN A 9 6.05 45.52 -18.65
CA GLN A 9 5.79 46.62 -17.72
C GLN A 9 5.18 47.86 -18.35
N SER A 10 5.51 48.17 -19.64
CA SER A 10 4.99 49.32 -20.32
C SER A 10 3.57 49.14 -20.89
N LYS A 11 3.02 47.94 -20.87
CA LYS A 11 1.70 47.60 -21.44
C LYS A 11 0.64 47.21 -20.43
N ILE A 12 1.03 46.94 -19.17
CA ILE A 12 0.14 46.52 -18.12
C ILE A 12 -0.16 47.70 -17.20
N SER A 13 -1.43 48.01 -17.00
CA SER A 13 -1.85 49.09 -16.10
C SER A 13 -1.55 48.71 -14.65
N THR A 14 -1.52 49.70 -13.74
CA THR A 14 -1.37 49.49 -12.30
C THR A 14 -2.48 48.60 -11.76
N ASP A 15 -3.71 48.74 -12.26
CA ASP A 15 -4.86 47.93 -11.85
C ASP A 15 -4.73 46.48 -12.30
N ASP A 16 -4.22 46.23 -13.52
CA ASP A 16 -3.93 44.88 -13.98
C ASP A 16 -2.86 44.20 -13.11
N TRP A 17 -1.83 44.96 -12.68
CA TRP A 17 -0.82 44.46 -11.76
C TRP A 17 -1.42 44.13 -10.40
N LEU A 18 -2.30 44.94 -9.85
CA LEU A 18 -3.00 44.70 -8.62
C LEU A 18 -3.91 43.47 -8.71
N GLN A 19 -4.66 43.31 -9.80
CA GLN A 19 -5.46 42.11 -10.04
C GLN A 19 -4.60 40.86 -10.15
N LEU A 20 -3.47 40.94 -10.86
CA LEU A 20 -2.56 39.79 -11.02
C LEU A 20 -1.96 39.36 -9.68
N THR A 21 -1.63 40.33 -8.81
CA THR A 21 -1.09 40.02 -7.46
C THR A 21 -2.17 39.56 -6.50
N ALA A 22 -3.43 39.91 -6.71
CA ALA A 22 -4.57 39.46 -5.90
C ALA A 22 -5.22 38.16 -6.42
N THR A 23 -4.80 37.67 -7.60
CA THR A 23 -5.33 36.45 -8.18
C THR A 23 -4.78 35.26 -7.39
N GLU A 24 -5.64 34.58 -6.64
CA GLU A 24 -5.30 33.28 -6.06
C GLU A 24 -5.18 32.25 -7.19
N LEU A 25 -4.00 31.66 -7.31
CA LEU A 25 -3.80 30.51 -8.18
C LEU A 25 -4.40 29.30 -7.48
N GLU A 26 -5.53 28.81 -7.95
CA GLU A 26 -6.06 27.53 -7.51
C GLU A 26 -5.09 26.43 -7.97
N PHE A 27 -4.40 25.85 -7.01
CA PHE A 27 -3.54 24.70 -7.26
C PHE A 27 -4.41 23.43 -7.24
N ASN A 28 -4.81 22.95 -8.41
CA ASN A 28 -5.54 21.70 -8.59
C ASN A 28 -4.58 20.63 -9.11
N PRO A 29 -3.87 19.89 -8.23
CA PRO A 29 -3.02 18.80 -8.67
C PRO A 29 -3.86 17.67 -9.24
N GLU A 30 -3.54 17.20 -10.43
CA GLU A 30 -4.11 15.98 -10.98
C GLU A 30 -3.15 14.82 -10.76
N PHE A 31 -3.70 13.73 -10.22
CA PHE A 31 -2.97 12.49 -10.04
C PHE A 31 -3.40 11.50 -11.11
N PHE A 32 -2.43 10.75 -11.63
CA PHE A 32 -2.67 9.70 -12.60
C PHE A 32 -2.20 8.36 -12.04
N TYR A 33 -2.99 7.33 -12.31
CA TYR A 33 -2.61 5.94 -12.07
C TYR A 33 -2.06 5.37 -13.37
N THR A 34 -0.79 4.92 -13.34
CA THR A 34 -0.18 4.26 -14.50
C THR A 34 -0.46 2.77 -14.42
N THR A 35 -1.08 2.21 -15.43
CA THR A 35 -1.34 0.77 -15.51
C THR A 35 -0.05 0.02 -15.80
N ASN A 36 0.05 -1.22 -15.28
CA ASN A 36 1.22 -2.10 -15.49
C ASN A 36 1.20 -2.82 -16.87
N ASN A 37 0.38 -2.36 -17.82
CA ASN A 37 0.38 -2.88 -19.19
C ASN A 37 1.58 -2.31 -19.98
N GLU A 38 1.96 -3.01 -21.06
CA GLU A 38 3.11 -2.62 -21.90
C GLU A 38 2.98 -1.22 -22.51
N LEU A 39 1.77 -0.71 -22.63
CA LEU A 39 1.46 0.62 -23.17
C LEU A 39 1.59 1.75 -22.14
N GLY A 40 1.61 1.41 -20.82
CA GLY A 40 1.74 2.40 -19.75
C GLY A 40 0.60 3.42 -19.72
N ASP A 41 -0.63 3.00 -20.02
CA ASP A 41 -1.79 3.90 -20.05
C ASP A 41 -1.96 4.61 -18.71
N GLU A 42 -2.12 5.92 -18.76
CA GLU A 42 -2.39 6.76 -17.61
C GLU A 42 -3.90 6.99 -17.47
N ILE A 43 -4.42 6.69 -16.29
CA ILE A 43 -5.83 6.92 -15.95
C ILE A 43 -5.88 8.02 -14.89
N PRO A 44 -6.68 9.09 -15.07
CA PRO A 44 -6.91 10.06 -14.01
C PRO A 44 -7.34 9.36 -12.74
N PHE A 45 -6.73 9.71 -11.59
CA PHE A 45 -6.98 9.03 -10.31
C PHE A 45 -8.48 8.95 -9.96
N ARG A 46 -9.24 10.00 -10.26
CA ARG A 46 -10.70 10.06 -10.03
C ARG A 46 -11.48 9.03 -10.85
N ASP A 47 -10.95 8.62 -12.02
CA ASP A 47 -11.59 7.68 -12.95
C ASP A 47 -11.09 6.24 -12.74
N ALA A 48 -10.07 6.07 -11.90
CA ALA A 48 -9.54 4.76 -11.53
C ALA A 48 -10.52 3.99 -10.63
N SER A 49 -10.52 2.66 -10.74
CA SER A 49 -11.31 1.81 -9.83
C SER A 49 -10.84 1.96 -8.38
N ALA A 50 -11.70 1.62 -7.41
CA ALA A 50 -11.36 1.69 -5.99
C ALA A 50 -10.06 0.93 -5.67
N GLY A 51 -9.87 -0.29 -6.23
CA GLY A 51 -8.64 -1.06 -6.05
C GLY A 51 -7.39 -0.42 -6.65
N GLN A 52 -7.52 0.28 -7.79
CA GLN A 52 -6.43 1.04 -8.39
C GLN A 52 -6.10 2.28 -7.55
N GLN A 53 -7.12 2.97 -7.02
CA GLN A 53 -6.92 4.11 -6.14
C GLN A 53 -6.22 3.70 -4.84
N ALA A 54 -6.67 2.61 -4.20
CA ALA A 54 -6.05 2.06 -3.00
C ALA A 54 -4.59 1.65 -3.25
N THR A 55 -4.32 0.98 -4.37
CA THR A 55 -2.96 0.60 -4.79
C THR A 55 -2.06 1.81 -4.99
N ALA A 56 -2.55 2.86 -5.66
CA ALA A 56 -1.80 4.09 -5.89
C ALA A 56 -1.47 4.80 -4.57
N LEU A 57 -2.46 4.95 -3.68
CA LEU A 57 -2.27 5.57 -2.36
C LEU A 57 -1.28 4.79 -1.50
N LEU A 58 -1.41 3.47 -1.45
CA LEU A 58 -0.48 2.62 -0.72
C LEU A 58 0.95 2.74 -1.27
N THR A 59 1.10 2.77 -2.60
CA THR A 59 2.40 2.97 -3.25
C THR A 59 3.02 4.32 -2.85
N VAL A 60 2.25 5.40 -2.84
CA VAL A 60 2.72 6.72 -2.40
C VAL A 60 3.12 6.69 -0.92
N LEU A 61 2.30 6.11 -0.05
CA LEU A 61 2.58 5.99 1.39
C LEU A 61 3.85 5.18 1.66
N LEU A 62 4.06 4.07 0.96
CA LEU A 62 5.24 3.23 1.10
C LEU A 62 6.53 3.97 0.65
N ASN A 63 6.44 4.92 -0.27
CA ASN A 63 7.57 5.68 -0.79
C ASN A 63 7.85 6.99 -0.04
N GLN A 64 7.00 7.38 0.92
CA GLN A 64 7.25 8.59 1.74
C GLN A 64 8.41 8.39 2.74
N PRO A 65 9.04 9.50 3.23
CA PRO A 65 10.21 9.38 4.09
C PRO A 65 9.89 8.92 5.50
N VAL A 66 10.78 8.20 6.02
CA VAL A 66 11.37 7.75 7.30
C VAL A 66 10.57 7.86 8.60
N ILE A 67 9.24 7.84 8.59
CA ILE A 67 8.42 7.66 9.80
C ILE A 67 7.81 6.25 9.81
N PRO A 68 7.60 5.63 10.97
CA PRO A 68 6.86 4.37 11.06
C PRO A 68 5.51 4.47 10.36
N LEU A 69 5.12 3.42 9.64
CA LEU A 69 3.85 3.36 8.92
C LEU A 69 3.03 2.19 9.44
N LEU A 70 1.82 2.50 9.90
CA LEU A 70 0.82 1.52 10.30
C LEU A 70 -0.23 1.43 9.19
N ILE A 71 -0.51 0.22 8.73
CA ILE A 71 -1.47 -0.04 7.65
C ILE A 71 -2.42 -1.13 8.13
N ASP A 72 -3.71 -0.82 8.06
CA ASP A 72 -4.76 -1.73 8.48
C ASP A 72 -5.42 -2.36 7.25
N GLN A 73 -5.39 -3.68 7.16
CA GLN A 73 -6.05 -4.52 6.18
C GLN A 73 -5.96 -4.03 4.72
N PRO A 74 -4.75 -3.75 4.19
CA PRO A 74 -4.63 -3.22 2.83
C PRO A 74 -5.07 -4.20 1.76
N GLU A 75 -5.09 -5.49 2.05
CA GLU A 75 -5.41 -6.55 1.10
C GLU A 75 -6.86 -6.55 0.62
N ASP A 76 -7.78 -5.96 1.38
CA ASP A 76 -9.20 -5.94 1.03
C ASP A 76 -9.49 -5.01 -0.14
N ASP A 77 -8.70 -3.96 -0.28
CA ASP A 77 -8.91 -2.90 -1.25
C ASP A 77 -7.92 -2.92 -2.43
N ILE A 78 -6.86 -3.73 -2.37
CA ILE A 78 -5.82 -3.75 -3.40
C ILE A 78 -6.24 -4.58 -4.62
N ASP A 79 -5.97 -4.07 -5.82
CA ASP A 79 -6.09 -4.86 -7.06
C ASP A 79 -5.09 -6.04 -7.03
N ASN A 80 -5.60 -7.26 -7.16
CA ASN A 80 -4.81 -8.49 -7.16
C ASN A 80 -3.68 -8.47 -8.21
N ARG A 81 -3.86 -7.76 -9.33
CA ARG A 81 -2.83 -7.59 -10.38
C ARG A 81 -1.65 -6.72 -9.93
N ALA A 82 -1.85 -5.91 -8.91
CA ALA A 82 -0.83 -5.01 -8.37
C ALA A 82 -0.05 -5.60 -7.18
N ILE A 83 -0.44 -6.77 -6.66
CA ILE A 83 0.16 -7.37 -5.45
C ILE A 83 1.68 -7.49 -5.57
N ASP A 84 2.20 -7.98 -6.70
CA ASP A 84 3.66 -8.11 -6.90
C ASP A 84 4.39 -6.77 -6.85
N SER A 85 3.77 -5.72 -7.35
CA SER A 85 4.29 -4.36 -7.29
C SER A 85 4.31 -3.83 -5.85
N ILE A 86 3.23 -4.07 -5.11
CA ILE A 86 3.13 -3.70 -3.69
C ILE A 86 4.17 -4.44 -2.84
N ILE A 87 4.37 -5.73 -3.05
CA ILE A 87 5.40 -6.51 -2.36
C ILE A 87 6.79 -5.91 -2.60
N ARG A 88 7.14 -5.56 -3.82
CA ARG A 88 8.41 -4.87 -4.11
C ARG A 88 8.54 -3.54 -3.39
N ASN A 89 7.45 -2.76 -3.31
CA ASN A 89 7.42 -1.50 -2.58
C ASN A 89 7.58 -1.71 -1.06
N ILE A 90 6.95 -2.74 -0.49
CA ILE A 90 7.14 -3.14 0.91
C ILE A 90 8.61 -3.48 1.19
N TRP A 91 9.24 -4.30 0.34
CA TRP A 91 10.66 -4.67 0.47
C TRP A 91 11.60 -3.46 0.43
N ASN A 92 11.29 -2.47 -0.38
CA ASN A 92 12.08 -1.24 -0.46
C ASN A 92 11.83 -0.32 0.74
N ALA A 93 10.59 -0.23 1.19
CA ALA A 93 10.20 0.62 2.32
C ALA A 93 10.73 0.08 3.64
N LYS A 94 10.66 -1.24 3.91
CA LYS A 94 11.12 -1.85 5.16
C LYS A 94 12.62 -1.68 5.43
N LYS A 95 13.43 -1.45 4.39
CA LYS A 95 14.85 -1.12 4.52
C LYS A 95 15.11 0.28 5.09
N LYS A 96 14.11 1.15 5.05
CA LYS A 96 14.24 2.58 5.38
C LYS A 96 13.43 2.97 6.61
N ARG A 97 12.38 2.21 6.96
CA ARG A 97 11.47 2.52 8.06
C ARG A 97 10.78 1.28 8.60
N GLN A 98 10.22 1.40 9.79
CA GLN A 98 9.36 0.37 10.35
C GLN A 98 8.00 0.37 9.64
N LEU A 99 7.55 -0.82 9.28
CA LEU A 99 6.21 -1.08 8.75
C LEU A 99 5.47 -2.00 9.71
N VAL A 100 4.24 -1.66 10.03
CA VAL A 100 3.33 -2.48 10.84
C VAL A 100 2.06 -2.67 10.05
N PHE A 101 1.71 -3.93 9.80
CA PHE A 101 0.49 -4.29 9.08
C PHE A 101 -0.43 -5.10 9.99
N THR A 102 -1.72 -4.81 9.98
CA THR A 102 -2.73 -5.78 10.39
C THR A 102 -3.26 -6.46 9.14
N ILE A 103 -3.27 -7.78 9.11
CA ILE A 103 -3.55 -8.55 7.90
C ILE A 103 -4.30 -9.82 8.29
N HIS A 104 -5.27 -10.23 7.48
CA HIS A 104 -5.90 -11.55 7.61
C HIS A 104 -5.57 -12.49 6.43
N HIS A 105 -4.81 -12.02 5.44
CA HIS A 105 -4.31 -12.83 4.33
C HIS A 105 -2.82 -13.17 4.49
N ALA A 106 -2.51 -14.45 4.56
CA ALA A 106 -1.12 -14.92 4.75
C ALA A 106 -0.16 -14.52 3.61
N ASN A 107 -0.68 -14.21 2.42
CA ASN A 107 0.16 -13.90 1.24
C ASN A 107 1.06 -12.69 1.43
N LEU A 108 0.54 -11.59 1.99
CA LEU A 108 1.34 -10.40 2.22
C LEU A 108 2.39 -10.62 3.31
N VAL A 109 2.08 -11.43 4.34
CA VAL A 109 3.03 -11.79 5.39
C VAL A 109 4.21 -12.56 4.82
N VAL A 110 3.91 -13.61 4.04
CA VAL A 110 4.93 -14.53 3.50
C VAL A 110 5.75 -13.84 2.41
N ASN A 111 5.09 -13.22 1.43
CA ASN A 111 5.79 -12.60 0.31
C ASN A 111 6.46 -11.27 0.69
N GLY A 112 5.95 -10.57 1.71
CA GLY A 112 6.57 -9.38 2.29
C GLY A 112 7.77 -9.69 3.17
N ASP A 113 8.01 -10.99 3.49
CA ASP A 113 9.12 -11.46 4.33
C ASP A 113 9.12 -10.70 5.66
N ALA A 114 8.06 -10.90 6.45
CA ALA A 114 7.88 -10.23 7.72
C ALA A 114 8.89 -10.75 8.76
N GLU A 115 9.61 -9.85 9.42
CA GLU A 115 10.59 -10.19 10.46
C GLU A 115 9.93 -10.62 11.78
N LEU A 116 8.75 -10.04 12.07
CA LEU A 116 7.96 -10.37 13.24
C LEU A 116 6.50 -10.54 12.84
N VAL A 117 5.92 -11.66 13.23
CA VAL A 117 4.50 -11.96 13.08
C VAL A 117 3.87 -12.17 14.44
N ILE A 118 2.75 -11.48 14.69
CA ILE A 118 1.95 -11.60 15.90
C ILE A 118 0.59 -12.15 15.48
N CYS A 119 0.27 -13.37 15.91
CA CYS A 119 -1.01 -13.99 15.64
C CYS A 119 -1.99 -13.68 16.76
N CYS A 120 -3.04 -12.93 16.43
CA CYS A 120 -4.11 -12.57 17.37
C CYS A 120 -5.33 -13.46 17.16
N ASP A 121 -6.06 -13.73 18.23
CA ASP A 121 -7.32 -14.48 18.20
C ASP A 121 -8.35 -13.85 19.14
N TYR A 122 -9.63 -14.13 18.89
CA TYR A 122 -10.71 -13.74 19.79
C TYR A 122 -10.94 -14.85 20.81
N ARG A 123 -11.08 -14.50 22.07
CA ARG A 123 -11.74 -15.39 23.01
C ARG A 123 -13.24 -15.35 22.78
N ASP A 124 -13.86 -16.50 22.97
CA ASP A 124 -15.26 -16.81 22.70
C ASP A 124 -16.25 -15.66 23.01
N ALA A 125 -17.29 -15.54 22.19
CA ALA A 125 -18.30 -14.46 22.25
C ALA A 125 -19.04 -14.34 23.59
N SER A 126 -18.88 -15.32 24.50
CA SER A 126 -19.45 -15.32 25.85
C SER A 126 -18.61 -14.57 26.89
N SER A 127 -17.36 -14.27 26.60
CA SER A 127 -16.47 -13.48 27.46
C SER A 127 -16.20 -12.13 26.81
N GLN A 128 -16.67 -11.06 27.42
CA GLN A 128 -16.41 -9.65 27.02
C GLN A 128 -14.92 -9.27 27.08
N THR A 129 -14.02 -10.18 26.70
CA THR A 129 -12.58 -10.00 26.87
C THR A 129 -11.92 -9.72 25.53
N SER A 130 -11.04 -8.74 25.58
CA SER A 130 -10.04 -8.34 24.58
C SER A 130 -9.38 -9.54 23.87
N GLY A 131 -8.96 -9.35 22.63
CA GLY A 131 -8.19 -10.33 21.85
C GLY A 131 -6.98 -10.88 22.61
N VAL A 132 -6.53 -12.05 22.22
CA VAL A 132 -5.40 -12.78 22.83
C VAL A 132 -4.32 -12.97 21.78
N ILE A 133 -3.06 -12.73 22.16
CA ILE A 133 -1.92 -13.13 21.35
C ILE A 133 -1.78 -14.67 21.48
N ARG A 134 -1.93 -15.38 20.37
CA ARG A 134 -1.81 -16.84 20.31
C ARG A 134 -0.37 -17.27 20.06
N ALA A 135 0.36 -16.55 19.22
CA ALA A 135 1.77 -16.80 18.93
C ALA A 135 2.43 -15.52 18.45
N GLU A 136 3.73 -15.39 18.71
CA GLU A 136 4.57 -14.32 18.18
C GLU A 136 5.95 -14.88 17.83
N GLY A 137 6.57 -14.33 16.78
CA GLY A 137 7.91 -14.75 16.37
C GLY A 137 8.22 -14.46 14.91
N ALA A 138 9.38 -14.90 14.47
CA ALA A 138 9.79 -14.85 13.08
C ALA A 138 8.92 -15.75 12.19
N ILE A 139 8.83 -15.46 10.92
CA ILE A 139 8.00 -16.20 9.96
C ILE A 139 8.41 -17.68 9.87
N GLU A 140 9.68 -18.01 10.14
CA GLU A 140 10.22 -19.37 10.13
C GLU A 140 9.83 -20.18 11.38
N ALA A 141 9.38 -19.53 12.45
CA ALA A 141 9.00 -20.22 13.69
C ALA A 141 7.86 -21.20 13.40
N LYS A 142 7.98 -22.41 13.96
CA LYS A 142 7.03 -23.51 13.70
C LYS A 142 5.58 -23.12 14.01
N GLU A 143 5.35 -22.43 15.13
CA GLU A 143 4.02 -21.99 15.55
C GLU A 143 3.44 -20.96 14.59
N ILE A 144 4.24 -19.98 14.14
CA ILE A 144 3.84 -18.98 13.16
C ILE A 144 3.48 -19.64 11.84
N ARG A 145 4.32 -20.53 11.33
CA ARG A 145 4.04 -21.29 10.09
C ARG A 145 2.73 -22.08 10.18
N MET A 146 2.46 -22.70 11.31
CA MET A 146 1.21 -23.46 11.50
C MET A 146 -0.01 -22.53 11.48
N ASN A 147 0.05 -21.35 12.11
CA ASN A 147 -1.02 -20.37 12.08
C ASN A 147 -1.24 -19.82 10.66
N LEU A 148 -0.18 -19.46 9.95
CA LEU A 148 -0.26 -18.99 8.56
C LEU A 148 -0.87 -20.05 7.63
N LEU A 149 -0.51 -21.33 7.81
CA LEU A 149 -1.11 -22.45 7.06
C LEU A 149 -2.59 -22.64 7.38
N GLN A 150 -3.03 -22.40 8.63
CA GLN A 150 -4.44 -22.43 8.98
C GLN A 150 -5.22 -21.32 8.29
N LEU A 151 -4.73 -20.08 8.34
CA LEU A 151 -5.32 -18.95 7.62
C LEU A 151 -5.41 -19.24 6.12
N TRP A 152 -4.36 -19.78 5.52
CA TRP A 152 -4.34 -20.20 4.12
C TRP A 152 -5.39 -21.26 3.79
N LYS A 153 -5.57 -22.27 4.64
CA LYS A 153 -6.58 -23.33 4.44
C LYS A 153 -8.01 -22.78 4.50
N VAL A 154 -8.28 -21.85 5.42
CA VAL A 154 -9.57 -21.18 5.51
C VAL A 154 -9.85 -20.40 4.22
N LEU A 155 -8.90 -19.62 3.76
CA LEU A 155 -9.01 -18.84 2.52
C LEU A 155 -9.26 -19.75 1.29
N ARG A 156 -8.53 -20.86 1.18
CA ARG A 156 -8.74 -21.85 0.08
C ARG A 156 -10.16 -22.43 0.06
N ARG A 157 -10.74 -22.72 1.21
CA ARG A 157 -12.12 -23.25 1.29
C ARG A 157 -13.14 -22.22 0.80
N HIS A 158 -12.96 -20.95 1.14
CA HIS A 158 -13.86 -19.88 0.71
C HIS A 158 -13.75 -19.56 -0.78
N LEU A 159 -12.57 -19.71 -1.37
CA LEU A 159 -12.31 -19.37 -2.77
C LEU A 159 -12.41 -20.55 -3.74
N ASN A 160 -12.78 -21.77 -3.28
CA ASN A 160 -12.85 -22.99 -4.10
C ASN A 160 -11.56 -23.30 -4.90
N LEU A 161 -10.40 -22.87 -4.40
CA LEU A 161 -9.10 -23.02 -5.05
C LEU A 161 -8.43 -24.36 -4.68
N GLU A 162 -8.98 -25.49 -5.11
CA GLU A 162 -8.46 -26.82 -4.75
C GLU A 162 -7.10 -27.20 -5.40
N LYS A 163 -6.52 -26.37 -6.28
CA LYS A 163 -5.39 -26.78 -7.13
C LYS A 163 -4.07 -26.02 -6.97
N ILE A 164 -3.90 -25.16 -5.97
CA ILE A 164 -2.61 -24.48 -5.77
C ILE A 164 -1.84 -25.16 -4.64
N ASN A 165 -0.86 -25.99 -5.00
CA ASN A 165 0.11 -26.54 -4.06
C ASN A 165 1.21 -25.51 -3.79
N MET A 166 1.24 -24.90 -2.62
CA MET A 166 2.43 -24.20 -2.14
C MET A 166 3.45 -25.24 -1.69
N VAL A 167 4.51 -25.38 -2.47
CA VAL A 167 5.71 -26.14 -2.06
C VAL A 167 6.57 -25.18 -1.25
N PHE A 168 6.53 -25.32 0.07
CA PHE A 168 7.57 -24.74 0.93
C PHE A 168 8.84 -25.57 0.73
N ASN A 169 9.75 -25.06 -0.12
CA ASN A 169 11.06 -25.66 -0.27
C ASN A 169 11.82 -25.43 1.05
N SER A 170 11.87 -26.46 1.90
CA SER A 170 12.81 -26.49 3.00
C SER A 170 14.19 -26.66 2.38
N ALA A 171 14.88 -25.55 2.11
CA ALA A 171 16.31 -25.61 1.88
C ALA A 171 16.94 -26.24 3.12
N LYS A 172 17.45 -27.45 2.97
CA LYS A 172 18.36 -28.06 3.93
C LYS A 172 19.60 -27.18 3.97
N ILE A 173 19.89 -26.63 5.14
CA ILE A 173 21.23 -26.20 5.52
C ILE A 173 21.97 -27.44 5.99
#